data_ae00cb377532e810a05b5dc050be1037
#
_entry.id   ae00cb377532e810a05b5dc050be1037
#
_cell.length_a   1.000
_cell.length_b   1.000
_cell.length_c   1.000
_cell.angle_alpha   90.00
_cell.angle_beta   90.00
_cell.angle_gamma   90.00
#
_symmetry.space_group_name_H-M   'P 1'
#
loop_
_entity.id
_entity.type
_entity.pdbx_description
1 polymer ?
#
loop_
_entity_poly.entity_id
_entity_poly.type
_entity_poly.pdbx_seq_one_letter_code
_entity_poly.pdbx_strand_id
1 'polypeptide(L)'
;ACTTADRFSAKLKMHGERISYIAGDTWRALDETAFTRIHKHLRGVKVPKPKRFKPRKHQQRAIRNAVKHFVKEKERRGKMIMPCGTGKSLTGYWIAQKLEAKRVLVAVPSLSLIRQTLQVWAEQSLANKQDINWIVVCSDQSIDKASRTDAAVLTQDLGVRIHTDPTEIAGWLRKSRKGMTV
;
A
#
# COMPACT_ATOMS: atom_id res chain seq x y z
N ALA A 1 5.14 -6.29 17.07
CA ALA A 1 6.39 -6.81 17.65
C ALA A 1 7.52 -6.64 16.65
N CYS A 2 8.64 -6.12 17.10
CA CYS A 2 9.87 -6.00 16.32
C CYS A 2 10.87 -7.01 16.83
N THR A 3 11.55 -7.72 15.92
CA THR A 3 12.59 -8.67 16.26
C THR A 3 13.60 -8.80 15.11
N THR A 4 14.81 -9.15 15.44
CA THR A 4 15.84 -9.54 14.47
C THR A 4 15.73 -11.01 14.07
N ALA A 5 14.82 -11.78 14.69
CA ALA A 5 14.58 -13.18 14.33
C ALA A 5 13.81 -13.28 13.00
N ASP A 6 14.16 -14.31 12.23
CA ASP A 6 13.54 -14.55 10.93
C ASP A 6 12.22 -15.34 11.05
N ARG A 7 11.91 -15.86 12.23
CA ARG A 7 10.69 -16.65 12.50
C ARG A 7 10.01 -16.19 13.77
N PHE A 8 8.69 -16.20 13.75
CA PHE A 8 7.84 -15.89 14.90
C PHE A 8 7.22 -17.17 15.47
N SER A 9 7.06 -17.22 16.79
CA SER A 9 6.42 -18.34 17.44
C SER A 9 4.95 -18.48 17.02
N ALA A 10 4.42 -19.71 17.07
CA ALA A 10 3.02 -19.99 16.78
C ALA A 10 2.07 -19.18 17.71
N LYS A 11 2.45 -19.03 19.00
CA LYS A 11 1.67 -18.22 19.95
C LYS A 11 1.55 -16.76 19.53
N LEU A 12 2.60 -16.17 18.99
CA LEU A 12 2.57 -14.79 18.49
C LEU A 12 1.66 -14.66 17.25
N LYS A 13 1.65 -15.68 16.40
CA LYS A 13 0.79 -15.72 15.21
C LYS A 13 -0.70 -15.76 15.54
N MET A 14 -1.08 -16.36 16.68
CA MET A 14 -2.47 -16.40 17.15
C MET A 14 -3.03 -15.02 17.54
N HIS A 15 -2.18 -14.06 17.87
CA HIS A 15 -2.58 -12.68 18.20
C HIS A 15 -2.51 -11.73 17.02
N GLY A 16 -2.54 -12.23 15.80
CA GLY A 16 -2.28 -11.53 14.55
C GLY A 16 -3.13 -10.28 14.27
N GLU A 17 -4.28 -10.11 14.93
CA GLU A 17 -5.09 -8.90 14.77
C GLU A 17 -4.48 -7.65 15.44
N ARG A 18 -3.59 -7.84 16.42
CA ARG A 18 -3.01 -6.76 17.24
C ARG A 18 -1.51 -6.57 17.04
N ILE A 19 -0.88 -7.42 16.25
CA ILE A 19 0.57 -7.47 16.14
C ILE A 19 0.97 -7.35 14.67
N SER A 20 1.73 -6.31 14.34
CA SER A 20 2.46 -6.20 13.07
C SER A 20 3.82 -6.87 13.23
N TYR A 21 4.20 -7.67 12.25
CA TYR A 21 5.46 -8.37 12.23
C TYR A 21 6.47 -7.61 11.38
N ILE A 22 7.62 -7.32 11.94
CA ILE A 22 8.77 -6.79 11.21
C ILE A 22 9.89 -7.78 11.47
N ALA A 23 10.21 -8.58 10.46
CA ALA A 23 11.23 -9.64 10.54
C ALA A 23 12.64 -9.09 10.34
N GLY A 24 13.65 -9.92 10.64
CA GLY A 24 15.06 -9.56 10.55
C GLY A 24 15.47 -9.09 9.16
N ASP A 25 14.94 -9.69 8.11
CA ASP A 25 15.22 -9.28 6.72
C ASP A 25 14.74 -7.87 6.41
N THR A 26 13.60 -7.46 6.93
CA THR A 26 13.12 -6.08 6.81
C THR A 26 14.10 -5.10 7.44
N TRP A 27 14.66 -5.44 8.60
CA TRP A 27 15.65 -4.61 9.27
C TRP A 27 16.98 -4.57 8.50
N ARG A 28 17.44 -5.73 7.98
CA ARG A 28 18.65 -5.82 7.17
C ARG A 28 18.56 -5.06 5.84
N ALA A 29 17.36 -4.92 5.30
CA ALA A 29 17.10 -4.16 4.08
C ALA A 29 17.07 -2.64 4.29
N LEU A 30 17.05 -2.15 5.54
CA LEU A 30 17.06 -0.72 5.82
C LEU A 30 18.48 -0.17 5.67
N ASP A 31 18.58 0.96 5.00
CA ASP A 31 19.83 1.72 4.95
C ASP A 31 20.06 2.52 6.24
N GLU A 32 21.24 3.05 6.41
CA GLU A 32 21.61 3.83 7.59
C GLU A 32 20.71 5.07 7.78
N THR A 33 20.25 5.66 6.68
CA THR A 33 19.37 6.82 6.73
C THR A 33 17.99 6.45 7.30
N ALA A 34 17.47 5.26 6.96
CA ALA A 34 16.23 4.75 7.52
C ALA A 34 16.36 4.48 9.02
N PHE A 35 17.43 3.84 9.46
CA PHE A 35 17.71 3.64 10.89
C PHE A 35 17.82 4.96 11.65
N THR A 36 18.51 5.93 11.11
CA THR A 36 18.63 7.27 11.71
C THR A 36 17.24 7.94 11.85
N ARG A 37 16.38 7.80 10.85
CA ARG A 37 15.01 8.34 10.90
C ARG A 37 14.16 7.65 11.95
N ILE A 38 14.21 6.31 12.04
CA ILE A 38 13.51 5.55 13.07
C ILE A 38 13.97 5.97 14.46
N HIS A 39 15.28 6.04 14.67
CA HIS A 39 15.87 6.45 15.94
C HIS A 39 15.45 7.87 16.36
N LYS A 40 15.48 8.82 15.42
CA LYS A 40 14.95 10.17 15.66
C LYS A 40 13.48 10.16 16.05
N HIS A 41 12.66 9.36 15.35
CA HIS A 41 11.23 9.25 15.65
C HIS A 41 10.97 8.67 17.04
N LEU A 42 11.69 7.61 17.43
CA LEU A 42 11.60 7.01 18.76
C LEU A 42 12.01 7.97 19.89
N ARG A 43 12.91 8.91 19.62
CA ARG A 43 13.32 9.97 20.55
C ARG A 43 12.39 11.19 20.52
N GLY A 44 11.26 11.14 19.83
CA GLY A 44 10.33 12.26 19.73
C GLY A 44 10.79 13.41 18.83
N VAL A 45 11.92 13.24 18.11
CA VAL A 45 12.41 14.25 17.18
C VAL A 45 11.53 14.25 15.93
N LYS A 46 11.11 15.43 15.48
CA LYS A 46 10.32 15.55 14.24
C LYS A 46 11.10 15.02 13.04
N VAL A 47 10.60 13.95 12.46
CA VAL A 47 11.15 13.40 11.20
C VAL A 47 10.55 14.17 10.02
N PRO A 48 11.35 14.54 9.00
CA PRO A 48 10.85 15.18 7.81
C PRO A 48 9.74 14.35 7.16
N LYS A 49 8.63 15.01 6.83
CA LYS A 49 7.53 14.34 6.12
C LYS A 49 7.95 13.97 4.70
N PRO A 50 7.39 12.89 4.15
CA PRO A 50 7.62 12.55 2.76
C PRO A 50 7.24 13.72 1.84
N LYS A 51 7.97 13.84 0.73
CA LYS A 51 7.71 14.89 -0.26
C LYS A 51 6.33 14.69 -0.88
N ARG A 52 5.52 15.74 -0.82
CA ARG A 52 4.25 15.78 -1.54
C ARG A 52 4.49 15.90 -3.03
N PHE A 53 4.11 14.89 -3.81
CA PHE A 53 4.12 15.00 -5.27
C PHE A 53 2.90 15.77 -5.77
N LYS A 54 3.11 16.51 -6.84
CA LYS A 54 2.03 17.19 -7.58
C LYS A 54 1.84 16.52 -8.95
N PRO A 55 0.61 16.38 -9.43
CA PRO A 55 0.37 15.80 -10.74
C PRO A 55 1.06 16.59 -11.86
N ARG A 56 1.79 15.92 -12.75
CA ARG A 56 2.36 16.51 -13.96
C ARG A 56 1.24 16.79 -14.99
N LYS A 57 1.50 17.59 -16.02
CA LYS A 57 0.50 18.01 -17.03
C LYS A 57 -0.31 16.83 -17.60
N HIS A 58 0.37 15.74 -18.02
CA HIS A 58 -0.30 14.56 -18.55
C HIS A 58 -1.17 13.84 -17.51
N GLN A 59 -0.73 13.77 -16.25
CA GLN A 59 -1.49 13.19 -15.15
C GLN A 59 -2.71 14.05 -14.80
N GLN A 60 -2.54 15.38 -14.78
CA GLN A 60 -3.66 16.32 -14.59
C GLN A 60 -4.74 16.12 -15.66
N ARG A 61 -4.32 15.94 -16.93
CA ARG A 61 -5.25 15.64 -18.03
C ARG A 61 -5.99 14.32 -17.79
N ALA A 62 -5.27 13.26 -17.41
CA ALA A 62 -5.87 11.96 -17.10
C ALA A 62 -6.87 12.04 -15.94
N ILE A 63 -6.52 12.76 -14.86
CA ILE A 63 -7.40 12.97 -13.71
C ILE A 63 -8.67 13.74 -14.13
N ARG A 64 -8.54 14.84 -14.88
CA ARG A 64 -9.71 15.60 -15.36
C ARG A 64 -10.63 14.77 -16.22
N ASN A 65 -10.05 13.97 -17.14
CA ASN A 65 -10.83 13.09 -18.01
C ASN A 65 -11.54 12.01 -17.21
N ALA A 66 -10.90 11.40 -16.22
CA ALA A 66 -11.52 10.40 -15.35
C ALA A 66 -12.69 11.00 -14.55
N VAL A 67 -12.50 12.17 -13.95
CA VAL A 67 -13.58 12.86 -13.22
C VAL A 67 -14.75 13.22 -14.15
N LYS A 68 -14.46 13.74 -15.36
CA LYS A 68 -15.50 14.01 -16.34
C LYS A 68 -16.28 12.74 -16.66
N HIS A 69 -15.59 11.66 -16.98
CA HIS A 69 -16.14 10.38 -17.37
C HIS A 69 -17.05 9.75 -16.28
N PHE A 70 -16.55 9.65 -15.05
CA PHE A 70 -17.29 9.00 -13.98
C PHE A 70 -18.34 9.90 -13.30
N VAL A 71 -18.10 11.19 -13.19
CA VAL A 71 -19.00 12.09 -12.45
C VAL A 71 -20.00 12.79 -13.37
N LYS A 72 -19.53 13.34 -14.52
CA LYS A 72 -20.42 14.10 -15.43
C LYS A 72 -21.16 13.19 -16.37
N GLU A 73 -20.45 12.26 -17.02
CA GLU A 73 -21.02 11.32 -17.99
C GLU A 73 -21.69 10.12 -17.30
N LYS A 74 -21.48 9.94 -15.98
CA LYS A 74 -22.03 8.84 -15.15
C LYS A 74 -21.69 7.45 -15.65
N GLU A 75 -20.57 7.32 -16.34
CA GLU A 75 -20.09 6.06 -16.84
C GLU A 75 -19.57 5.18 -15.69
N ARG A 76 -19.83 3.88 -15.76
CA ARG A 76 -19.46 2.92 -14.70
C ARG A 76 -18.10 2.27 -14.93
N ARG A 77 -17.59 2.32 -16.14
CA ARG A 77 -16.34 1.69 -16.56
C ARG A 77 -15.55 2.64 -17.43
N GLY A 78 -14.23 2.56 -17.34
CA GLY A 78 -13.34 3.37 -18.17
C GLY A 78 -12.02 2.68 -18.38
N LYS A 79 -11.30 3.05 -19.42
CA LYS A 79 -9.96 2.58 -19.71
C LYS A 79 -9.02 3.77 -19.77
N MET A 80 -7.95 3.73 -18.95
CA MET A 80 -6.90 4.74 -18.93
C MET A 80 -5.61 4.11 -19.46
N ILE A 81 -5.12 4.61 -20.59
CA ILE A 81 -3.88 4.13 -21.22
C ILE A 81 -2.80 5.16 -20.93
N MET A 82 -1.74 4.73 -20.26
CA MET A 82 -0.57 5.54 -19.95
C MET A 82 0.71 4.72 -20.16
N PRO A 83 1.78 5.30 -20.74
CA PRO A 83 3.06 4.62 -20.93
C PRO A 83 3.68 4.14 -19.61
N CYS A 84 4.64 3.21 -19.69
CA CYS A 84 5.40 2.79 -18.52
C CYS A 84 6.20 3.99 -17.93
N GLY A 85 6.43 3.99 -16.62
CA GLY A 85 7.19 5.07 -15.95
C GLY A 85 6.47 6.42 -15.80
N THR A 86 5.25 6.61 -16.34
CA THR A 86 4.53 7.89 -16.27
C THR A 86 3.79 8.13 -14.94
N GLY A 87 3.94 7.25 -13.95
CA GLY A 87 3.35 7.40 -12.62
C GLY A 87 1.87 7.00 -12.57
N LYS A 88 1.51 5.88 -13.19
CA LYS A 88 0.14 5.32 -13.19
C LYS A 88 -0.43 5.16 -11.79
N SER A 89 0.35 4.60 -10.85
CA SER A 89 -0.09 4.37 -9.47
C SER A 89 -0.48 5.68 -8.77
N LEU A 90 0.36 6.72 -8.86
CA LEU A 90 0.05 8.06 -8.34
C LEU A 90 -1.17 8.67 -9.01
N THR A 91 -1.32 8.49 -10.33
CA THR A 91 -2.49 8.99 -11.05
C THR A 91 -3.77 8.33 -10.55
N GLY A 92 -3.74 7.00 -10.31
CA GLY A 92 -4.84 6.27 -9.71
C GLY A 92 -5.20 6.80 -8.31
N TYR A 93 -4.19 7.05 -7.47
CA TYR A 93 -4.38 7.66 -6.16
C TYR A 93 -5.10 9.01 -6.24
N TRP A 94 -4.64 9.92 -7.11
CA TRP A 94 -5.27 11.23 -7.25
C TRP A 94 -6.67 11.17 -7.87
N ILE A 95 -6.93 10.19 -8.75
CA ILE A 95 -8.30 9.94 -9.25
C ILE A 95 -9.20 9.50 -8.10
N ALA A 96 -8.78 8.52 -7.30
CA ALA A 96 -9.53 8.06 -6.13
C ALA A 96 -9.85 9.21 -5.15
N GLN A 97 -8.87 10.09 -4.92
CA GLN A 97 -9.07 11.29 -4.10
C GLN A 97 -10.09 12.27 -4.72
N LYS A 98 -9.98 12.53 -6.03
CA LYS A 98 -10.89 13.47 -6.73
C LYS A 98 -12.31 12.93 -6.84
N LEU A 99 -12.48 11.62 -6.86
CA LEU A 99 -13.78 10.95 -6.79
C LEU A 99 -14.32 10.80 -5.36
N GLU A 100 -13.55 11.27 -4.36
CA GLU A 100 -13.88 11.14 -2.93
C GLU A 100 -14.20 9.69 -2.54
N ALA A 101 -13.47 8.75 -3.16
CA ALA A 101 -13.71 7.34 -2.99
C ALA A 101 -13.44 6.90 -1.55
N LYS A 102 -14.46 6.39 -0.87
CA LYS A 102 -14.35 5.86 0.49
C LYS A 102 -13.69 4.48 0.52
N ARG A 103 -13.90 3.70 -0.53
CA ARG A 103 -13.32 2.36 -0.70
C ARG A 103 -12.75 2.23 -2.09
N VAL A 104 -11.54 1.70 -2.18
CA VAL A 104 -10.82 1.49 -3.45
C VAL A 104 -10.27 0.07 -3.47
N LEU A 105 -10.59 -0.68 -4.50
CA LEU A 105 -9.95 -1.97 -4.76
C LEU A 105 -8.89 -1.79 -5.85
N VAL A 106 -7.66 -2.13 -5.52
CA VAL A 106 -6.53 -2.12 -6.46
C VAL A 106 -6.11 -3.56 -6.74
N ALA A 107 -6.39 -4.05 -7.94
CA ALA A 107 -5.96 -5.37 -8.36
C ALA A 107 -4.68 -5.26 -9.22
N VAL A 108 -3.65 -5.98 -8.84
CA VAL A 108 -2.36 -6.02 -9.54
C VAL A 108 -1.86 -7.46 -9.66
N PRO A 109 -1.11 -7.78 -10.74
CA PRO A 109 -0.73 -9.15 -11.05
C PRO A 109 0.47 -9.68 -10.25
N SER A 110 1.14 -8.88 -9.42
CA SER A 110 2.33 -9.34 -8.69
C SER A 110 2.49 -8.69 -7.32
N LEU A 111 3.19 -9.38 -6.41
CA LEU A 111 3.52 -8.87 -5.07
C LEU A 111 4.41 -7.63 -5.12
N SER A 112 5.33 -7.55 -6.07
CA SER A 112 6.17 -6.36 -6.27
C SER A 112 5.33 -5.11 -6.60
N LEU A 113 4.28 -5.27 -7.41
CA LEU A 113 3.35 -4.18 -7.72
C LEU A 113 2.44 -3.84 -6.52
N ILE A 114 2.07 -4.81 -5.68
CA ILE A 114 1.40 -4.51 -4.40
C ILE A 114 2.32 -3.64 -3.54
N ARG A 115 3.57 -4.07 -3.32
CA ARG A 115 4.55 -3.31 -2.54
C ARG A 115 4.74 -1.90 -3.05
N GLN A 116 4.96 -1.75 -4.35
CA GLN A 116 5.12 -0.44 -4.98
C GLN A 116 3.90 0.45 -4.80
N THR A 117 2.70 -0.11 -4.96
CA THR A 117 1.46 0.65 -4.81
C THR A 117 1.25 1.08 -3.36
N LEU A 118 1.43 0.17 -2.41
CA LEU A 118 1.35 0.47 -0.98
C LEU A 118 2.31 1.59 -0.60
N GLN A 119 3.58 1.48 -0.98
CA GLN A 119 4.60 2.48 -0.67
C GLN A 119 4.20 3.85 -1.22
N VAL A 120 3.91 3.93 -2.51
CA VAL A 120 3.59 5.20 -3.19
C VAL A 120 2.34 5.86 -2.60
N TRP A 121 1.30 5.09 -2.31
CA TRP A 121 0.05 5.63 -1.77
C TRP A 121 0.20 6.00 -0.30
N ALA A 122 0.91 5.20 0.50
CA ALA A 122 1.20 5.51 1.90
C ALA A 122 2.03 6.80 2.03
N GLU A 123 3.09 6.94 1.25
CA GLU A 123 3.91 8.16 1.24
C GLU A 123 3.09 9.40 0.88
N GLN A 124 2.22 9.30 -0.14
CA GLN A 124 1.38 10.43 -0.54
C GLN A 124 0.28 10.75 0.46
N SER A 125 -0.34 9.76 1.07
CA SER A 125 -1.35 9.98 2.11
C SER A 125 -0.74 10.67 3.32
N LEU A 126 0.44 10.19 3.76
CA LEU A 126 1.18 10.79 4.86
C LEU A 126 1.60 12.24 4.55
N ALA A 127 2.09 12.50 3.34
CA ALA A 127 2.44 13.86 2.88
C ALA A 127 1.23 14.80 2.83
N ASN A 128 0.04 14.26 2.52
CA ASN A 128 -1.23 14.99 2.47
C ASN A 128 -1.96 15.04 3.81
N LYS A 129 -1.45 14.40 4.88
CA LYS A 129 -2.11 14.25 6.18
C LYS A 129 -3.49 13.57 6.05
N GLN A 130 -3.60 12.57 5.19
CA GLN A 130 -4.82 11.82 4.97
C GLN A 130 -4.72 10.43 5.59
N ASP A 131 -5.80 10.01 6.24
CA ASP A 131 -5.88 8.66 6.79
C ASP A 131 -6.21 7.68 5.66
N ILE A 132 -5.37 6.66 5.53
CA ILE A 132 -5.62 5.51 4.65
C ILE A 132 -5.56 4.23 5.48
N ASN A 133 -6.54 3.38 5.27
CA ASN A 133 -6.61 2.05 5.86
C ASN A 133 -6.37 1.01 4.78
N TRP A 134 -5.48 0.06 5.05
CA TRP A 134 -5.05 -0.94 4.10
C TRP A 134 -5.50 -2.34 4.48
N ILE A 135 -5.89 -3.10 3.49
CA ILE A 135 -5.97 -4.56 3.58
C ILE A 135 -5.31 -5.16 2.34
N VAL A 136 -4.38 -6.07 2.53
CA VAL A 136 -3.75 -6.78 1.43
C VAL A 136 -4.31 -8.19 1.37
N VAL A 137 -4.80 -8.55 0.19
CA VAL A 137 -5.36 -9.87 -0.09
C VAL A 137 -4.58 -10.51 -1.22
N CYS A 138 -4.01 -11.67 -0.99
CA CYS A 138 -3.43 -12.50 -2.04
C CYS A 138 -3.58 -13.98 -1.68
N SER A 139 -3.57 -14.86 -2.68
CA SER A 139 -3.59 -16.31 -2.45
C SER A 139 -2.19 -16.82 -2.09
N ASP A 140 -2.11 -17.79 -1.17
CA ASP A 140 -0.84 -18.43 -0.78
C ASP A 140 -0.13 -19.11 -1.96
N GLN A 141 -0.87 -19.52 -2.98
CA GLN A 141 -0.33 -20.12 -4.21
C GLN A 141 0.56 -19.16 -5.03
N SER A 142 0.47 -17.85 -4.81
CA SER A 142 1.35 -16.87 -5.45
C SER A 142 2.78 -16.96 -4.90
N ILE A 143 2.97 -17.56 -3.74
CA ILE A 143 4.26 -17.72 -3.07
C ILE A 143 5.06 -18.85 -3.73
N ASP A 144 4.40 -19.95 -4.08
CA ASP A 144 5.07 -21.14 -4.64
C ASP A 144 5.45 -20.98 -6.12
N LYS A 145 4.74 -20.13 -6.88
CA LYS A 145 4.98 -19.90 -8.30
C LYS A 145 5.96 -18.76 -8.61
N ALA A 146 6.25 -17.89 -7.65
CA ALA A 146 7.27 -16.83 -7.79
C ALA A 146 8.70 -17.36 -7.66
N SER A 147 8.88 -18.68 -7.69
CA SER A 147 10.19 -19.29 -7.68
C SER A 147 10.90 -19.05 -9.00
N ARG A 148 12.02 -18.42 -8.93
CA ARG A 148 13.26 -18.62 -9.69
C ARG A 148 13.75 -17.58 -10.67
N THR A 149 13.06 -16.50 -11.05
CA THR A 149 13.64 -15.57 -12.04
C THR A 149 13.52 -14.07 -11.77
N ASP A 150 12.64 -13.62 -10.89
CA ASP A 150 12.63 -12.21 -10.48
C ASP A 150 12.78 -12.13 -8.96
N ALA A 151 13.54 -11.17 -8.46
CA ALA A 151 13.81 -10.97 -7.04
C ALA A 151 12.54 -11.22 -6.20
N ALA A 152 12.46 -12.39 -5.59
CA ALA A 152 11.25 -12.89 -4.95
C ALA A 152 10.91 -11.96 -3.77
N VAL A 153 9.99 -11.05 -3.99
CA VAL A 153 9.36 -10.30 -2.91
C VAL A 153 8.48 -11.30 -2.16
N LEU A 154 8.99 -11.78 -1.04
CA LEU A 154 8.22 -12.63 -0.16
C LEU A 154 7.09 -11.81 0.47
N THR A 155 5.98 -12.46 0.80
CA THR A 155 4.86 -11.80 1.49
C THR A 155 5.29 -11.10 2.78
N GLN A 156 6.35 -11.60 3.42
CA GLN A 156 6.98 -11.00 4.60
C GLN A 156 7.61 -9.64 4.32
N ASP A 157 8.06 -9.39 3.08
CA ASP A 157 8.71 -8.12 2.68
C ASP A 157 7.72 -6.98 2.42
N LEU A 158 6.42 -7.28 2.40
CA LEU A 158 5.40 -6.24 2.22
C LEU A 158 5.27 -5.33 3.44
N GLY A 159 5.73 -5.76 4.62
CA GLY A 159 5.62 -5.00 5.87
C GLY A 159 4.17 -4.79 6.35
N VAL A 160 3.22 -5.49 5.72
CA VAL A 160 1.78 -5.45 6.06
C VAL A 160 1.23 -6.86 6.15
N ARG A 161 0.22 -7.05 6.99
CA ARG A 161 -0.46 -8.34 7.10
C ARG A 161 -1.21 -8.67 5.82
N ILE A 162 -1.04 -9.89 5.34
CA ILE A 162 -1.79 -10.45 4.23
C ILE A 162 -2.96 -11.24 4.79
N HIS A 163 -4.11 -11.08 4.19
CA HIS A 163 -5.33 -11.80 4.52
C HIS A 163 -5.71 -12.73 3.37
N THR A 164 -6.01 -13.98 3.70
CA THR A 164 -6.46 -15.01 2.75
C THR A 164 -7.85 -15.54 3.10
N ASP A 165 -8.25 -15.44 4.37
CA ASP A 165 -9.55 -15.89 4.84
C ASP A 165 -10.66 -14.90 4.47
N PRO A 166 -11.67 -15.32 3.68
CA PRO A 166 -12.80 -14.48 3.31
C PRO A 166 -13.58 -13.91 4.51
N THR A 167 -13.65 -14.65 5.61
CA THR A 167 -14.36 -14.25 6.83
C THR A 167 -13.66 -13.10 7.52
N GLU A 168 -12.33 -13.19 7.65
CA GLU A 168 -11.50 -12.09 8.18
C GLU A 168 -11.61 -10.84 7.30
N ILE A 169 -11.52 -11.01 5.97
CA ILE A 169 -11.62 -9.91 4.99
C ILE A 169 -12.98 -9.22 5.12
N ALA A 170 -14.06 -10.00 5.15
CA ALA A 170 -15.42 -9.47 5.32
C ALA A 170 -15.58 -8.73 6.66
N GLY A 171 -15.08 -9.30 7.75
CA GLY A 171 -15.08 -8.68 9.07
C GLY A 171 -14.30 -7.37 9.09
N TRP A 172 -13.15 -7.33 8.41
CA TRP A 172 -12.34 -6.13 8.30
C TRP A 172 -13.04 -5.04 7.48
N LEU A 173 -13.68 -5.39 6.37
CA LEU A 173 -14.40 -4.45 5.50
C LEU A 173 -15.68 -3.88 6.12
N ARG A 174 -16.32 -4.60 7.05
CA ARG A 174 -17.50 -4.12 7.76
C ARG A 174 -17.20 -3.06 8.80
N LYS A 175 -15.98 -3.02 9.33
CA LYS A 175 -15.57 -2.02 10.33
C LYS A 175 -15.57 -0.63 9.68
N SER A 176 -16.30 0.32 10.27
CA SER A 176 -16.25 1.73 9.85
C SER A 176 -14.88 2.32 10.23
N ARG A 177 -14.25 2.99 9.27
CA ARG A 177 -12.94 3.64 9.45
C ARG A 177 -12.96 5.05 8.90
N LYS A 178 -12.19 5.94 9.54
CA LYS A 178 -11.95 7.26 8.99
C LYS A 178 -11.01 7.15 7.79
N GLY A 179 -11.22 8.02 6.81
CA GLY A 179 -10.39 8.08 5.62
C GLY A 179 -10.75 7.07 4.54
N MET A 180 -9.84 6.93 3.59
CA MET A 180 -9.98 6.01 2.46
C MET A 180 -9.54 4.61 2.87
N THR A 181 -10.31 3.60 2.47
CA THR A 181 -9.99 2.18 2.65
C THR A 181 -9.51 1.62 1.30
N VAL A 182 -8.34 0.98 1.27
CA VAL A 182 -7.70 0.40 0.08
C VAL A 182 -7.40 -1.07 0.29
#